data_509043b05a179ef571bbbcf5b3f35834
#
_entry.id   509043b05a179ef571bbbcf5b3f35834
#
_cell.length_a   1.000
_cell.length_b   1.000
_cell.length_c   1.000
_cell.angle_alpha   90.00
_cell.angle_beta   90.00
_cell.angle_gamma   90.00
#
_symmetry.space_group_name_H-M   'P 1'
#
loop_
_entity.id
_entity.type
_entity.pdbx_description
1 polymer ?
#
loop_
_entity_poly.entity_id
_entity_poly.type
_entity_poly.pdbx_seq_one_letter_code
_entity_poly.pdbx_strand_id
1 'polypeptide(L)'
;MRRILTFIMAVASCMTPTLAQNNWDRIGIGAGSGYSPRAEAVLFWEHETTYHNAWEVFLTGSLSLDSLHGNLWSDNGKTWGAGAAWKPCVVRSRNNYGSLRLAALLGAAPKEFSAGLSAGYQHSWVLRGGWQLYWQGGVTLTLPRRGDLFCVSTGVGVKMPVRDRLLR
;
A
#
# COMPACT_ATOMS: atom_id res chain seq x y z
N MET A 1 -6.68 -16.72 22.08
CA MET A 1 -7.45 -15.52 21.74
C MET A 1 -7.06 -14.28 22.57
N ARG A 2 -6.97 -14.32 23.90
CA ARG A 2 -6.58 -13.14 24.72
C ARG A 2 -5.25 -12.48 24.29
N ARG A 3 -4.20 -13.26 23.99
CA ARG A 3 -2.86 -12.74 23.61
C ARG A 3 -2.87 -12.02 22.25
N ILE A 4 -3.71 -12.45 21.31
CA ILE A 4 -3.86 -11.80 20.00
C ILE A 4 -4.57 -10.46 20.17
N LEU A 5 -5.60 -10.41 21.02
CA LEU A 5 -6.32 -9.17 21.33
C LEU A 5 -5.41 -8.13 21.99
N THR A 6 -4.56 -8.59 22.94
CA THR A 6 -3.59 -7.71 23.62
C THR A 6 -2.55 -7.16 22.63
N PHE A 7 -2.10 -7.97 21.67
CA PHE A 7 -1.17 -7.53 20.63
C PHE A 7 -1.81 -6.51 19.68
N ILE A 8 -3.06 -6.77 19.26
CA ILE A 8 -3.83 -5.83 18.44
C ILE A 8 -4.06 -4.50 19.17
N MET A 9 -4.41 -4.57 20.47
CA MET A 9 -4.59 -3.37 21.31
C MET A 9 -3.28 -2.62 21.52
N ALA A 10 -2.16 -3.30 21.69
CA ALA A 10 -0.84 -2.67 21.81
C ALA A 10 -0.41 -1.98 20.50
N VAL A 11 -0.64 -2.62 19.37
CA VAL A 11 -0.40 -2.02 18.04
C VAL A 11 -1.33 -0.83 17.80
N ALA A 12 -2.61 -0.95 18.16
CA ALA A 12 -3.56 0.16 18.07
C ALA A 12 -3.20 1.33 19.00
N SER A 13 -2.66 1.07 20.18
CA SER A 13 -2.23 2.11 21.12
C SER A 13 -0.96 2.84 20.67
N CYS A 14 -0.08 2.18 19.92
CA CYS A 14 1.06 2.83 19.27
C CYS A 14 0.63 3.71 18.07
N MET A 15 -0.63 3.58 17.64
CA MET A 15 -1.22 4.32 16.52
C MET A 15 -1.92 5.62 16.95
N THR A 16 -1.93 5.98 18.26
CA THR A 16 -2.48 7.26 18.65
C THR A 16 -1.69 8.36 17.95
N PRO A 17 -2.28 9.10 17.00
CA PRO A 17 -1.60 10.25 16.42
C PRO A 17 -1.37 11.24 17.55
N THR A 18 -0.13 11.53 17.84
CA THR A 18 0.20 12.76 18.54
C THR A 18 -0.34 13.90 17.70
N LEU A 19 -1.42 14.51 18.16
CA LEU A 19 -2.08 15.66 17.56
C LEU A 19 -1.15 16.88 17.65
N ALA A 20 -0.07 16.89 16.91
CA ALA A 20 0.82 18.03 16.83
C ALA A 20 1.42 18.15 15.43
N GLN A 21 0.96 19.16 14.72
CA GLN A 21 1.64 19.92 13.70
C GLN A 21 1.85 19.26 12.33
N ASN A 22 1.21 19.87 11.33
CA ASN A 22 1.45 19.72 9.90
C ASN A 22 1.38 18.28 9.35
N ASN A 23 0.38 17.54 9.77
CA ASN A 23 0.05 16.28 9.15
C ASN A 23 -0.51 16.53 7.74
N TRP A 24 -0.07 15.73 6.78
CA TRP A 24 -0.54 15.82 5.41
C TRP A 24 -1.33 14.56 5.06
N ASP A 25 -2.58 14.75 4.69
CA ASP A 25 -3.37 13.69 4.09
C ASP A 25 -3.17 13.70 2.58
N ARG A 26 -3.00 12.52 2.00
CA ARG A 26 -2.86 12.32 0.57
C ARG A 26 -3.73 11.19 0.08
N ILE A 27 -4.25 11.35 -1.12
CA ILE A 27 -4.85 10.28 -1.88
C ILE A 27 -3.90 9.94 -3.01
N GLY A 28 -3.66 8.66 -3.25
CA GLY A 28 -2.76 8.24 -4.30
C GLY A 28 -3.33 7.11 -5.14
N ILE A 29 -2.84 7.04 -6.35
CA ILE A 29 -3.08 5.96 -7.28
C ILE A 29 -1.75 5.43 -7.78
N GLY A 30 -1.68 4.14 -8.01
CA GLY A 30 -0.48 3.50 -8.54
C GLY A 30 -0.82 2.32 -9.43
N ALA A 31 0.15 1.97 -10.25
CA ALA A 31 0.14 0.78 -11.07
C ALA A 31 1.45 0.02 -10.87
N GLY A 32 1.37 -1.29 -10.90
CA GLY A 32 2.52 -2.15 -10.67
C GLY A 32 2.44 -3.45 -11.44
N SER A 33 3.52 -4.21 -11.34
CA SER A 33 3.62 -5.55 -11.89
C SER A 33 4.38 -6.44 -10.91
N GLY A 34 4.02 -7.71 -10.86
CA GLY A 34 4.72 -8.74 -10.08
C GLY A 34 5.53 -9.69 -10.93
N TYR A 35 6.29 -10.59 -10.26
CA TYR A 35 7.10 -11.62 -10.92
C TYR A 35 6.25 -12.61 -11.75
N SER A 36 5.07 -12.97 -11.26
CA SER A 36 4.04 -13.53 -12.15
C SER A 36 3.51 -12.41 -13.02
N PRO A 37 3.24 -12.64 -14.31
CA PRO A 37 2.75 -11.58 -15.20
C PRO A 37 1.37 -11.09 -14.75
N ARG A 38 1.39 -10.18 -13.77
CA ARG A 38 0.21 -9.53 -13.18
C ARG A 38 0.33 -8.04 -13.34
N ALA A 39 -0.74 -7.42 -13.80
CA ALA A 39 -0.93 -6.00 -13.68
C ALA A 39 -1.69 -5.71 -12.38
N GLU A 40 -1.22 -4.76 -11.61
CA GLU A 40 -1.83 -4.35 -10.33
C GLU A 40 -2.15 -2.86 -10.38
N ALA A 41 -3.31 -2.50 -9.87
CA ALA A 41 -3.70 -1.12 -9.62
C ALA A 41 -3.97 -0.95 -8.13
N VAL A 42 -3.53 0.16 -7.57
CA VAL A 42 -3.69 0.50 -6.15
C VAL A 42 -4.29 1.88 -6.02
N LEU A 43 -5.32 1.99 -5.19
CA LEU A 43 -5.88 3.25 -4.71
C LEU A 43 -5.66 3.32 -3.21
N PHE A 44 -5.16 4.42 -2.69
CA PHE A 44 -4.87 4.54 -1.27
C PHE A 44 -5.10 5.94 -0.72
N TRP A 45 -5.35 5.98 0.56
CA TRP A 45 -5.27 7.16 1.40
C TRP A 45 -4.08 7.02 2.34
N GLU A 46 -3.28 8.08 2.46
CA GLU A 46 -2.06 8.11 3.26
C GLU A 46 -2.10 9.32 4.20
N HIS A 47 -1.84 9.06 5.47
CA HIS A 47 -1.65 10.09 6.49
C HIS A 47 -0.16 10.18 6.80
N GLU A 48 0.45 11.30 6.45
CA GLU A 48 1.88 11.55 6.64
C GLU A 48 2.11 12.50 7.81
N THR A 49 3.01 12.12 8.71
CA THR A 49 3.43 12.94 9.85
C THR A 49 4.56 13.89 9.43
N THR A 50 4.88 14.84 10.29
CA THR A 50 5.97 15.83 10.10
C THR A 50 7.33 15.20 9.81
N TYR A 51 7.55 13.96 10.25
CA TYR A 51 8.80 13.24 10.02
C TYR A 51 8.76 12.33 8.79
N HIS A 52 7.78 12.50 7.91
CA HIS A 52 7.53 11.64 6.74
C HIS A 52 7.28 10.17 7.06
N ASN A 53 7.00 9.85 8.31
CA ASN A 53 6.41 8.56 8.64
C ASN A 53 4.95 8.60 8.24
N ALA A 54 4.45 7.55 7.62
CA ALA A 54 3.09 7.55 7.14
C ALA A 54 2.34 6.26 7.50
N TRP A 55 1.02 6.41 7.58
CA TRP A 55 0.06 5.31 7.60
C TRP A 55 -0.73 5.33 6.31
N GLU A 56 -0.95 4.18 5.76
CA GLU A 56 -1.66 4.02 4.50
C GLU A 56 -2.79 3.01 4.67
N VAL A 57 -3.95 3.33 4.14
CA VAL A 57 -5.04 2.37 3.90
C VAL A 57 -5.21 2.27 2.39
N PHE A 58 -5.26 1.06 1.86
CA PHE A 58 -5.26 0.86 0.42
C PHE A 58 -6.25 -0.20 -0.04
N LEU A 59 -6.70 -0.02 -1.27
CA LEU A 59 -7.43 -1.01 -2.06
C LEU A 59 -6.55 -1.39 -3.23
N THR A 60 -6.46 -2.67 -3.52
CA THR A 60 -5.70 -3.19 -4.66
C THR A 60 -6.59 -4.07 -5.53
N GLY A 61 -6.35 -4.01 -6.83
CA GLY A 61 -6.95 -4.89 -7.78
C GLY A 61 -5.86 -5.43 -8.69
N SER A 62 -5.83 -6.73 -8.96
CA SER A 62 -4.86 -7.31 -9.87
C SER A 62 -5.49 -8.20 -10.92
N LEU A 63 -4.86 -8.23 -12.09
CA LEU A 63 -5.23 -9.04 -13.25
C LEU A 63 -4.03 -9.89 -13.64
N SER A 64 -4.23 -11.19 -13.79
CA SER A 64 -3.20 -12.05 -14.39
C SER A 64 -3.12 -11.77 -15.89
N LEU A 65 -1.92 -11.49 -16.39
CA LEU A 65 -1.70 -11.23 -17.82
C LEU A 65 -1.79 -12.50 -18.66
N ASP A 66 -1.62 -13.67 -18.07
CA ASP A 66 -1.84 -14.96 -18.74
C ASP A 66 -3.30 -15.16 -19.16
N SER A 67 -4.23 -14.51 -18.46
CA SER A 67 -5.64 -14.51 -18.83
C SER A 67 -5.98 -13.51 -19.95
N LEU A 68 -5.07 -12.67 -20.39
CA LEU A 68 -5.29 -11.75 -21.52
C LEU A 68 -5.39 -12.44 -22.87
N HIS A 69 -4.91 -13.68 -23.00
CA HIS A 69 -5.12 -14.51 -24.21
C HIS A 69 -6.52 -15.16 -24.25
N GLY A 70 -7.29 -15.04 -23.17
CA GLY A 70 -8.71 -15.40 -23.06
C GLY A 70 -9.57 -14.15 -22.86
N ASN A 71 -10.87 -14.31 -22.75
CA ASN A 71 -11.80 -13.21 -22.49
C ASN A 71 -11.37 -12.39 -21.26
N LEU A 72 -11.07 -11.11 -21.46
CA LEU A 72 -10.77 -10.12 -20.40
C LEU A 72 -11.83 -10.05 -19.28
N TRP A 73 -13.03 -10.58 -19.57
CA TRP A 73 -14.17 -10.61 -18.65
C TRP A 73 -14.30 -11.97 -17.91
N SER A 74 -13.40 -12.92 -18.18
CA SER A 74 -13.34 -14.18 -17.41
C SER A 74 -12.95 -13.86 -15.96
N ASP A 75 -13.67 -14.42 -14.99
CA ASP A 75 -13.41 -14.22 -13.56
C ASP A 75 -12.12 -14.89 -13.07
N ASN A 76 -11.51 -15.71 -13.91
CA ASN A 76 -10.27 -16.41 -13.58
C ASN A 76 -9.09 -15.43 -13.67
N GLY A 77 -8.41 -15.20 -12.55
CA GLY A 77 -7.21 -14.37 -12.48
C GLY A 77 -7.40 -12.95 -11.97
N LYS A 78 -8.62 -12.54 -11.61
CA LYS A 78 -8.88 -11.26 -10.95
C LYS A 78 -8.82 -11.43 -9.44
N THR A 79 -8.10 -10.55 -8.77
CA THR A 79 -8.10 -10.50 -7.31
C THR A 79 -8.31 -9.07 -6.84
N TRP A 80 -9.01 -8.95 -5.73
CA TRP A 80 -9.24 -7.69 -5.05
C TRP A 80 -8.72 -7.80 -3.63
N GLY A 81 -8.20 -6.73 -3.10
CA GLY A 81 -7.72 -6.71 -1.74
C GLY A 81 -7.86 -5.34 -1.11
N ALA A 82 -7.86 -5.35 0.21
CA ALA A 82 -7.77 -4.15 1.04
C ALA A 82 -6.72 -4.38 2.12
N GLY A 83 -6.05 -3.32 2.53
CA GLY A 83 -5.01 -3.45 3.54
C GLY A 83 -4.62 -2.14 4.17
N ALA A 84 -3.71 -2.25 5.13
CA ALA A 84 -3.08 -1.12 5.77
C ALA A 84 -1.56 -1.30 5.77
N ALA A 85 -0.85 -0.20 5.70
CA ALA A 85 0.60 -0.18 5.72
C ALA A 85 1.12 0.88 6.68
N TRP A 86 2.26 0.58 7.30
CA TRP A 86 3.08 1.52 8.02
C TRP A 86 4.35 1.80 7.22
N LYS A 87 4.72 3.08 7.11
CA LYS A 87 5.82 3.56 6.29
C LYS A 87 6.77 4.43 7.10
N PRO A 88 7.70 3.84 7.87
CA PRO A 88 8.75 4.61 8.52
C PRO A 88 9.70 5.20 7.47
N CYS A 89 9.99 6.49 7.58
CA CYS A 89 10.94 7.17 6.72
C CYS A 89 12.38 6.83 7.13
N VAL A 90 13.14 6.27 6.20
CA VAL A 90 14.55 5.86 6.44
C VAL A 90 15.56 6.73 5.71
N VAL A 91 15.15 7.40 4.64
CA VAL A 91 15.98 8.34 3.88
C VAL A 91 15.23 9.64 3.73
N ARG A 92 15.88 10.75 4.04
CA ARG A 92 15.28 12.08 3.94
C ARG A 92 16.22 13.03 3.22
N SER A 93 15.68 13.76 2.25
CA SER A 93 16.32 14.84 1.55
C SER A 93 15.31 15.99 1.36
N ARG A 94 15.77 17.11 0.85
CA ARG A 94 14.94 18.32 0.68
C ARG A 94 13.69 18.08 -0.17
N ASN A 95 13.82 17.33 -1.26
CA ASN A 95 12.74 17.13 -2.24
C ASN A 95 12.39 15.65 -2.47
N ASN A 96 12.98 14.74 -1.71
CA ASN A 96 12.68 13.32 -1.81
C ASN A 96 12.90 12.63 -0.48
N TYR A 97 12.21 11.52 -0.30
CA TYR A 97 12.39 10.65 0.86
C TYR A 97 12.09 9.20 0.50
N GLY A 98 12.73 8.32 1.24
CA GLY A 98 12.54 6.88 1.13
C GLY A 98 11.99 6.30 2.41
N SER A 99 11.01 5.43 2.29
CA SER A 99 10.36 4.77 3.41
C SER A 99 10.37 3.26 3.22
N LEU A 100 10.54 2.52 4.30
CA LEU A 100 10.16 1.11 4.31
C LEU A 100 8.63 1.04 4.31
N ARG A 101 8.05 0.09 3.60
CA ARG A 101 6.61 -0.15 3.57
C ARG A 101 6.34 -1.54 4.15
N LEU A 102 5.68 -1.59 5.30
CA LEU A 102 5.24 -2.81 5.95
C LEU A 102 3.72 -2.86 5.91
N ALA A 103 3.14 -3.83 5.23
CA ALA A 103 1.71 -3.89 5.02
C ALA A 103 1.13 -5.25 5.36
N ALA A 104 -0.12 -5.22 5.83
CA ALA A 104 -1.00 -6.37 5.91
C ALA A 104 -2.18 -6.17 4.95
N LEU A 105 -2.56 -7.21 4.24
CA LEU A 105 -3.63 -7.18 3.27
C LEU A 105 -4.55 -8.38 3.43
N LEU A 106 -5.82 -8.15 3.12
CA LEU A 106 -6.85 -9.16 2.97
C LEU A 106 -7.33 -9.08 1.53
N GLY A 107 -7.37 -10.21 0.86
CA GLY A 107 -7.75 -10.30 -0.54
C GLY A 107 -8.85 -11.34 -0.76
N ALA A 108 -9.54 -11.17 -1.86
CA ALA A 108 -10.53 -12.11 -2.34
C ALA A 108 -10.31 -12.37 -3.84
N ALA A 109 -10.27 -13.63 -4.19
CA ALA A 109 -10.41 -14.12 -5.55
C ALA A 109 -11.82 -14.74 -5.69
N PRO A 110 -12.32 -14.99 -6.89
CA PRO A 110 -13.73 -15.43 -7.10
C PRO A 110 -14.17 -16.66 -6.31
N LYS A 111 -13.24 -17.42 -5.78
CA LYS A 111 -13.56 -18.67 -5.01
C LYS A 111 -12.75 -18.80 -3.72
N GLU A 112 -11.91 -17.83 -3.37
CA GLU A 112 -10.96 -17.96 -2.28
C GLU A 112 -10.73 -16.62 -1.58
N PHE A 113 -10.56 -16.70 -0.28
CA PHE A 113 -10.09 -15.58 0.55
C PHE A 113 -8.60 -15.78 0.83
N SER A 114 -7.85 -14.70 0.78
CA SER A 114 -6.41 -14.71 1.06
C SER A 114 -6.04 -13.61 2.05
N ALA A 115 -5.02 -13.87 2.83
CA ALA A 115 -4.39 -12.87 3.68
C ALA A 115 -2.90 -12.79 3.34
N GLY A 116 -2.32 -11.62 3.42
CA GLY A 116 -0.92 -11.45 3.09
C GLY A 116 -0.22 -10.41 3.95
N LEU A 117 1.09 -10.56 4.00
CA LEU A 117 2.01 -9.59 4.57
C LEU A 117 2.97 -9.14 3.49
N SER A 118 3.23 -7.85 3.39
CA SER A 118 4.21 -7.34 2.46
C SER A 118 5.23 -6.45 3.15
N ALA A 119 6.48 -6.54 2.66
CA ALA A 119 7.56 -5.69 3.05
C ALA A 119 8.24 -5.14 1.79
N GLY A 120 8.55 -3.84 1.78
CA GLY A 120 9.14 -3.21 0.62
C GLY A 120 9.75 -1.86 0.93
N TYR A 121 10.21 -1.21 -0.11
CA TYR A 121 10.76 0.13 -0.08
C TYR A 121 9.99 1.01 -1.05
N GLN A 122 9.67 2.23 -0.61
CA GLN A 122 9.03 3.24 -1.43
C GLN A 122 9.91 4.50 -1.44
N HIS A 123 10.20 5.00 -2.63
CA HIS A 123 10.88 6.28 -2.82
C HIS A 123 9.90 7.29 -3.40
N SER A 124 9.84 8.49 -2.80
CA SER A 124 8.91 9.54 -3.18
C SER A 124 9.66 10.83 -3.50
N TRP A 125 9.29 11.46 -4.61
CA TRP A 125 9.78 12.77 -5.03
C TRP A 125 8.68 13.79 -4.87
N VAL A 126 8.97 14.85 -4.12
CA VAL A 126 8.03 15.95 -3.89
C VAL A 126 8.08 16.91 -5.07
N LEU A 127 6.95 17.10 -5.71
CA LEU A 127 6.74 18.02 -6.82
C LEU A 127 6.15 19.36 -6.35
N ARG A 128 6.06 20.32 -7.24
CA ARG A 128 5.39 21.61 -6.96
C ARG A 128 3.92 21.37 -6.57
N GLY A 129 3.44 22.15 -5.60
CA GLY A 129 2.05 22.05 -5.12
C GLY A 129 1.78 20.89 -4.16
N GLY A 130 2.83 20.21 -3.65
CA GLY A 130 2.69 19.15 -2.67
C GLY A 130 2.36 17.76 -3.27
N TRP A 131 2.27 17.66 -4.60
CA TRP A 131 2.16 16.39 -5.29
C TRP A 131 3.42 15.56 -5.08
N GLN A 132 3.28 14.24 -5.16
CA GLN A 132 4.42 13.33 -5.08
C GLN A 132 4.32 12.28 -6.18
N LEU A 133 5.43 12.08 -6.86
CA LEU A 133 5.66 10.89 -7.66
C LEU A 133 6.34 9.86 -6.78
N TYR A 134 5.95 8.60 -6.86
CA TYR A 134 6.61 7.54 -6.11
C TYR A 134 6.91 6.32 -6.97
N TRP A 135 7.95 5.61 -6.60
CA TRP A 135 8.26 4.26 -7.01
C TRP A 135 8.30 3.38 -5.76
N GLN A 136 7.84 2.16 -5.88
CA GLN A 136 7.93 1.16 -4.83
C GLN A 136 8.36 -0.20 -5.37
N GLY A 137 9.03 -0.98 -4.53
CA GLY A 137 9.36 -2.37 -4.80
C GLY A 137 9.33 -3.17 -3.52
N GLY A 138 8.89 -4.42 -3.58
CA GLY A 138 8.75 -5.22 -2.37
C GLY A 138 8.40 -6.66 -2.64
N VAL A 139 8.23 -7.38 -1.54
CA VAL A 139 7.86 -8.80 -1.50
C VAL A 139 6.59 -8.95 -0.72
N THR A 140 5.67 -9.74 -1.22
CA THR A 140 4.42 -10.11 -0.56
C THR A 140 4.40 -11.61 -0.30
N LEU A 141 4.07 -11.98 0.93
CA LEU A 141 3.79 -13.34 1.36
C LEU A 141 2.27 -13.52 1.43
N THR A 142 1.71 -14.49 0.72
CA THR A 142 0.25 -14.73 0.67
C THR A 142 -0.12 -16.10 1.24
N LEU A 143 -1.19 -16.15 2.02
CA LEU A 143 -1.78 -17.33 2.63
C LEU A 143 -3.31 -17.35 2.37
N PRO A 144 -3.99 -18.51 2.14
CA PRO A 144 -3.42 -19.83 1.97
C PRO A 144 -2.70 -20.00 0.63
N ARG A 145 -1.88 -21.03 0.57
CA ARG A 145 -0.92 -21.33 -0.48
C ARG A 145 -1.59 -21.95 -1.72
N ARG A 146 -2.33 -21.17 -2.50
CA ARG A 146 -2.69 -21.56 -3.88
C ARG A 146 -2.07 -20.53 -4.82
N GLY A 147 -0.85 -20.79 -5.26
CA GLY A 147 -0.03 -19.90 -6.07
C GLY A 147 1.35 -19.69 -5.45
N ASP A 148 2.04 -18.69 -5.89
CA ASP A 148 3.37 -18.35 -5.37
C ASP A 148 3.25 -17.81 -3.93
N LEU A 149 3.90 -18.51 -3.00
CA LEU A 149 4.00 -18.10 -1.60
C LEU A 149 4.61 -16.70 -1.49
N PHE A 150 5.57 -16.40 -2.36
CA PHE A 150 6.27 -15.13 -2.43
C PHE A 150 6.03 -14.49 -3.79
N CYS A 151 5.62 -13.25 -3.78
CA CYS A 151 5.49 -12.44 -4.98
C CYS A 151 6.37 -11.20 -4.83
N VAL A 152 7.31 -11.02 -5.75
CA VAL A 152 8.08 -9.77 -5.88
C VAL A 152 7.28 -8.82 -6.76
N SER A 153 7.11 -7.59 -6.34
CA SER A 153 6.37 -6.59 -7.09
C SER A 153 7.12 -5.27 -7.14
N THR A 154 6.87 -4.54 -8.21
CA THR A 154 7.31 -3.16 -8.37
C THR A 154 6.16 -2.32 -8.93
N GLY A 155 6.14 -1.05 -8.59
CA GLY A 155 5.10 -0.15 -9.03
C GLY A 155 5.50 1.31 -8.97
N VAL A 156 4.75 2.13 -9.69
CA VAL A 156 4.89 3.58 -9.71
C VAL A 156 3.52 4.21 -9.51
N GLY A 157 3.49 5.44 -9.04
CA GLY A 157 2.23 6.14 -8.87
C GLY A 157 2.39 7.59 -8.45
N VAL A 158 1.26 8.22 -8.25
CA VAL A 158 1.16 9.64 -7.90
C VAL A 158 0.32 9.79 -6.64
N LYS A 159 0.73 10.70 -5.77
CA LYS A 159 -0.02 11.11 -4.58
C LYS A 159 -0.42 12.57 -4.71
N MET A 160 -1.66 12.85 -4.42
CA MET A 160 -2.24 14.19 -4.39
C MET A 160 -2.45 14.63 -2.96
N PRO A 161 -2.04 15.85 -2.57
CA PRO A 161 -2.36 16.38 -1.25
C PRO A 161 -3.87 16.66 -1.16
N VAL A 162 -4.51 16.17 -0.12
CA VAL A 162 -5.86 16.58 0.24
C VAL A 162 -5.71 17.90 0.98
N ARG A 163 -6.03 19.02 0.33
CA ARG A 163 -6.03 20.33 1.00
C ARG A 163 -7.17 20.38 2.00
N ASP A 164 -6.83 20.41 3.25
CA ASP A 164 -7.77 20.73 4.31
C ASP A 164 -8.17 22.22 4.18
N ARG A 165 -9.30 22.49 3.52
CA ARG A 165 -9.88 23.83 3.40
C ARG A 165 -10.62 24.27 4.67
N LEU A 166 -10.62 23.44 5.71
CA LEU A 166 -11.47 23.66 6.91
C LEU A 166 -10.76 24.35 8.07
N LEU A 167 -9.49 24.72 7.93
CA LEU A 167 -8.73 25.43 8.98
C LEU A 167 -8.15 26.76 8.47
N ARG A 168 -9.03 27.64 7.97
CA ARG A 168 -8.80 29.09 7.90
C ARG A 168 -9.96 29.84 8.50
#